data_3b9f53492070033281f70d04fbf9eae5
#
_entry.id   3b9f53492070033281f70d04fbf9eae5
#
_cell.length_a   1.000
_cell.length_b   1.000
_cell.length_c   1.000
_cell.angle_alpha   90.00
_cell.angle_beta   90.00
_cell.angle_gamma   90.00
#
_symmetry.space_group_name_H-M   'P 1'
#
loop_
_entity.id
_entity.type
_entity.pdbx_description
1 polymer ?
#
loop_
_entity_poly.entity_id
_entity_poly.type
_entity_poly.pdbx_seq_one_letter_code
_entity_poly.pdbx_strand_id
1 'polypeptide(L)'
;MPLANNRFRAMKHDQYVICLASVDPRRSMGGLGRYFRDALAMLKERGVSMLCCFPFPTKRSKRLNRYLSNFWGTIVDEHLVGFYGVRDIWGMLAELGRSGRRPVEIQIHQLQSFALDYVADFLAAVPVPVKLFLHDYYTVCPGAHLLKNGKTYCGPEKPSEGKCS
;
A
#
# COMPACT_ATOMS: atom_id res chain seq x y z
N MET A 1 17.78 16.52 -5.68
CA MET A 1 17.39 15.18 -6.20
C MET A 1 16.54 15.31 -7.46
N PRO A 2 17.13 15.40 -8.66
CA PRO A 2 16.35 15.70 -9.88
C PRO A 2 15.70 14.50 -10.55
N LEU A 3 16.08 13.26 -10.22
CA LEU A 3 15.67 12.06 -10.96
C LEU A 3 14.29 11.50 -10.58
N ALA A 4 13.81 11.77 -9.35
CA ALA A 4 12.49 11.31 -8.90
C ALA A 4 11.34 12.09 -9.57
N ASN A 5 11.55 13.38 -9.86
CA ASN A 5 10.52 14.27 -10.40
C ASN A 5 10.00 13.87 -11.80
N ASN A 6 10.82 13.25 -12.64
CA ASN A 6 10.41 12.98 -14.01
C ASN A 6 9.44 11.77 -14.14
N ARG A 7 9.50 10.82 -13.18
CA ARG A 7 8.71 9.57 -13.27
C ARG A 7 7.29 9.71 -12.70
N PHE A 8 7.11 10.54 -11.66
CA PHE A 8 5.77 10.88 -11.17
C PHE A 8 5.00 11.81 -12.11
N ARG A 9 5.71 12.54 -13.00
CA ARG A 9 5.10 13.28 -14.10
C ARG A 9 4.39 12.38 -15.13
N ALA A 10 4.64 11.06 -15.09
CA ALA A 10 3.92 10.08 -15.90
C ALA A 10 2.44 9.89 -15.49
N MET A 11 2.03 10.43 -14.33
CA MET A 11 0.63 10.47 -13.93
C MET A 11 -0.17 11.31 -14.93
N LYS A 12 -1.15 10.68 -15.57
CA LYS A 12 -1.87 11.27 -16.70
C LYS A 12 -2.99 12.23 -16.28
N HIS A 13 -3.52 12.03 -15.09
CA HIS A 13 -4.72 12.73 -14.62
C HIS A 13 -4.40 13.62 -13.42
N ASP A 14 -5.20 14.68 -13.20
CA ASP A 14 -5.04 15.61 -12.09
C ASP A 14 -5.53 15.04 -10.76
N GLN A 15 -6.40 14.04 -10.82
CA GLN A 15 -6.87 13.32 -9.64
C GLN A 15 -6.25 11.93 -9.59
N TYR A 16 -5.92 11.47 -8.38
CA TYR A 16 -5.40 10.13 -8.19
C TYR A 16 -5.83 9.51 -6.87
N VAL A 17 -5.95 8.19 -6.89
CA VAL A 17 -6.17 7.34 -5.71
C VAL A 17 -4.80 6.83 -5.24
N ILE A 18 -4.58 6.83 -3.93
CA ILE A 18 -3.42 6.19 -3.31
C ILE A 18 -3.85 4.80 -2.84
N CYS A 19 -3.15 3.76 -3.27
CA CYS A 19 -3.40 2.37 -2.91
C CYS A 19 -2.25 1.83 -2.07
N LEU A 20 -2.53 1.26 -0.89
CA LEU A 20 -1.55 0.54 -0.07
C LEU A 20 -1.82 -0.96 -0.17
N ALA A 21 -0.87 -1.73 -0.70
CA ALA A 21 -0.95 -3.17 -0.89
C ALA A 21 0.26 -3.87 -0.28
N SER A 22 0.09 -5.06 0.28
CA SER A 22 1.19 -5.81 0.94
C SER A 22 2.28 -6.31 0.01
N VAL A 23 2.01 -6.38 -1.28
CA VAL A 23 2.92 -6.87 -2.32
C VAL A 23 2.72 -6.07 -3.62
N ASP A 24 3.67 -6.18 -4.55
CA ASP A 24 3.49 -5.65 -5.91
C ASP A 24 2.25 -6.29 -6.58
N PRO A 25 1.14 -5.55 -6.73
CA PRO A 25 -0.11 -6.12 -7.23
C PRO A 25 -0.04 -6.58 -8.69
N ARG A 26 0.92 -6.06 -9.47
CA ARG A 26 1.13 -6.47 -10.87
C ARG A 26 1.66 -7.91 -10.98
N ARG A 27 2.35 -8.38 -9.91
CA ARG A 27 2.92 -9.73 -9.80
C ARG A 27 2.05 -10.68 -8.99
N SER A 28 0.97 -10.19 -8.39
CA SER A 28 0.06 -11.01 -7.63
C SER A 28 -0.84 -11.82 -8.57
N MET A 29 -0.80 -13.14 -8.44
CA MET A 29 -1.67 -14.05 -9.22
C MET A 29 -3.05 -14.26 -8.56
N GLY A 30 -3.24 -13.78 -7.35
CA GLY A 30 -4.48 -13.92 -6.57
C GLY A 30 -5.51 -12.81 -6.82
N GLY A 31 -6.52 -12.78 -5.97
CA GLY A 31 -7.63 -11.81 -6.00
C GLY A 31 -7.17 -10.35 -5.99
N LEU A 32 -6.10 -10.04 -5.24
CA LEU A 32 -5.54 -8.69 -5.20
C LEU A 32 -5.05 -8.21 -6.57
N GLY A 33 -4.34 -9.07 -7.32
CA GLY A 33 -3.84 -8.70 -8.65
C GLY A 33 -4.98 -8.51 -9.66
N ARG A 34 -6.05 -9.31 -9.58
CA ARG A 34 -7.24 -9.12 -10.39
C ARG A 34 -7.95 -7.82 -10.03
N TYR A 35 -8.21 -7.61 -8.75
CA TYR A 35 -8.82 -6.38 -8.26
C TYR A 35 -8.05 -5.15 -8.73
N PHE A 36 -6.72 -5.15 -8.61
CA PHE A 36 -5.87 -4.03 -9.03
C PHE A 36 -6.04 -3.70 -10.51
N ARG A 37 -6.07 -4.70 -11.39
CA ARG A 37 -6.27 -4.49 -12.84
C ARG A 37 -7.66 -3.92 -13.15
N ASP A 38 -8.69 -4.49 -12.52
CA ASP A 38 -10.08 -4.07 -12.73
C ASP A 38 -10.31 -2.65 -12.20
N ALA A 39 -9.79 -2.35 -10.99
CA ALA A 39 -9.85 -1.02 -10.39
C ALA A 39 -9.10 0.03 -11.22
N LEU A 40 -7.91 -0.32 -11.71
CA LEU A 40 -7.12 0.58 -12.57
C LEU A 40 -7.84 0.90 -13.88
N ALA A 41 -8.46 -0.09 -14.53
CA ALA A 41 -9.26 0.12 -15.74
C ALA A 41 -10.43 1.08 -15.46
N MET A 42 -11.18 0.84 -14.37
CA MET A 42 -12.30 1.68 -13.97
C MET A 42 -11.88 3.11 -13.62
N LEU A 43 -10.76 3.30 -12.92
CA LEU A 43 -10.24 4.63 -12.58
C LEU A 43 -9.80 5.38 -13.84
N LYS A 44 -9.15 4.70 -14.77
CA LYS A 44 -8.73 5.27 -16.05
C LYS A 44 -9.90 5.78 -16.88
N GLU A 45 -11.01 5.03 -16.93
CA GLU A 45 -12.25 5.46 -17.60
C GLU A 45 -12.84 6.73 -16.95
N ARG A 46 -12.60 6.94 -15.64
CA ARG A 46 -13.05 8.11 -14.89
C ARG A 46 -12.06 9.27 -14.91
N GLY A 47 -10.97 9.16 -15.62
CA GLY A 47 -9.93 10.19 -15.65
C GLY A 47 -9.18 10.33 -14.32
N VAL A 48 -9.00 9.22 -13.58
CA VAL A 48 -8.30 9.18 -12.30
C VAL A 48 -7.10 8.23 -12.41
N SER A 49 -5.92 8.68 -11.98
CA SER A 49 -4.71 7.86 -11.90
C SER A 49 -4.68 7.04 -10.61
N MET A 50 -3.84 6.00 -10.57
CA MET A 50 -3.58 5.21 -9.37
C MET A 50 -2.11 5.30 -8.98
N LEU A 51 -1.84 5.68 -7.73
CA LEU A 51 -0.53 5.60 -7.09
C LEU A 51 -0.55 4.44 -6.09
N CYS A 52 0.05 3.32 -6.43
CA CYS A 52 0.10 2.16 -5.55
C CYS A 52 1.46 2.09 -4.85
N CYS A 53 1.44 1.95 -3.52
CA CYS A 53 2.61 1.74 -2.69
C CYS A 53 2.56 0.34 -2.07
N PHE A 54 3.72 -0.34 -2.00
CA PHE A 54 3.86 -1.64 -1.38
C PHE A 54 5.22 -1.73 -0.67
N PRO A 55 5.35 -2.52 0.42
CA PRO A 55 6.60 -2.59 1.17
C PRO A 55 7.71 -3.20 0.33
N PHE A 56 8.94 -2.79 0.58
CA PHE A 56 10.11 -3.38 -0.07
C PHE A 56 10.16 -4.89 0.24
N PRO A 57 10.25 -5.77 -0.77
CA PRO A 57 10.22 -7.21 -0.54
C PRO A 57 11.52 -7.66 0.15
N THR A 58 11.44 -7.97 1.43
CA THR A 58 12.57 -8.45 2.21
C THR A 58 12.41 -9.93 2.54
N LYS A 59 13.17 -10.80 1.88
CA LYS A 59 13.35 -12.22 2.26
C LYS A 59 14.54 -12.43 3.19
N ARG A 60 15.24 -11.37 3.61
CA ARG A 60 16.52 -11.43 4.33
C ARG A 60 16.40 -10.94 5.78
N SER A 61 17.43 -11.20 6.56
CA SER A 61 17.51 -11.09 8.02
C SER A 61 16.70 -9.97 8.68
N LYS A 62 16.18 -10.20 9.89
CA LYS A 62 15.40 -9.23 10.71
C LYS A 62 16.09 -7.86 10.83
N ARG A 63 17.42 -7.82 10.81
CA ARG A 63 18.22 -6.58 10.91
C ARG A 63 18.11 -5.73 9.65
N LEU A 64 18.14 -6.33 8.46
CA LEU A 64 17.98 -5.64 7.19
C LEU A 64 16.54 -5.15 6.99
N ASN A 65 15.54 -5.91 7.48
CA ASN A 65 14.14 -5.55 7.43
C ASN A 65 13.85 -4.23 8.15
N ARG A 66 14.53 -3.97 9.28
CA ARG A 66 14.35 -2.72 10.04
C ARG A 66 14.81 -1.49 9.25
N TYR A 67 15.86 -1.60 8.44
CA TYR A 67 16.35 -0.49 7.61
C TYR A 67 15.51 -0.30 6.34
N LEU A 68 14.95 -1.38 5.80
CA LEU A 68 14.20 -1.36 4.54
C LEU A 68 12.68 -1.19 4.75
N SER A 69 12.20 -1.24 5.99
CA SER A 69 10.77 -1.10 6.31
C SER A 69 10.20 0.29 5.97
N ASN A 70 11.06 1.30 5.86
CA ASN A 70 10.70 2.65 5.44
C ASN A 70 10.80 2.86 3.91
N PHE A 71 11.19 1.84 3.14
CA PHE A 71 11.22 1.90 1.69
C PHE A 71 10.01 1.20 1.10
N TRP A 72 9.29 1.91 0.26
CA TRP A 72 8.12 1.39 -0.43
C TRP A 72 8.34 1.39 -1.94
N GLY A 73 7.95 0.31 -2.58
CA GLY A 73 7.81 0.27 -4.02
C GLY A 73 6.62 1.12 -4.44
N THR A 74 6.79 1.89 -5.49
CA THR A 74 5.80 2.85 -5.95
C THR A 74 5.49 2.60 -7.42
N ILE A 75 4.20 2.43 -7.71
CA ILE A 75 3.65 2.21 -9.05
C ILE A 75 2.73 3.37 -9.37
N VAL A 76 2.89 3.96 -10.54
CA VAL A 76 1.93 4.93 -11.10
C VAL A 76 1.24 4.26 -12.26
N ASP A 77 -0.08 4.12 -12.14
CA ASP A 77 -0.90 3.36 -13.06
C ASP A 77 -0.35 1.92 -13.24
N GLU A 78 0.25 1.58 -14.36
CA GLU A 78 0.83 0.26 -14.65
C GLU A 78 2.35 0.20 -14.45
N HIS A 79 3.01 1.34 -14.20
CA HIS A 79 4.46 1.47 -14.28
C HIS A 79 5.12 1.55 -12.90
N LEU A 80 6.08 0.66 -12.65
CA LEU A 80 6.95 0.78 -11.48
C LEU A 80 7.84 2.02 -11.64
N VAL A 81 7.64 2.97 -10.75
CA VAL A 81 8.43 4.21 -10.72
C VAL A 81 9.75 4.00 -9.98
N GLY A 82 9.74 3.22 -8.93
CA GLY A 82 10.93 2.90 -8.14
C GLY A 82 10.61 2.48 -6.71
N PHE A 83 11.65 2.46 -5.89
CA PHE A 83 11.58 2.24 -4.44
C PHE A 83 12.08 3.50 -3.74
N TYR A 84 11.30 4.04 -2.83
CA TYR A 84 11.56 5.32 -2.18
C TYR A 84 11.32 5.21 -0.68
N GLY A 85 12.06 5.97 0.09
CA GLY A 85 11.74 6.18 1.49
C GLY A 85 10.38 6.88 1.63
N VAL A 86 9.65 6.59 2.70
CA VAL A 86 8.31 7.19 2.93
C VAL A 86 8.38 8.73 2.90
N ARG A 87 9.44 9.31 3.45
CA ARG A 87 9.65 10.78 3.41
C ARG A 87 9.85 11.31 2.00
N ASP A 88 10.50 10.55 1.12
CA ASP A 88 10.65 10.94 -0.29
C ASP A 88 9.30 10.88 -1.00
N ILE A 89 8.45 9.88 -0.67
CA ILE A 89 7.08 9.80 -1.20
C ILE A 89 6.28 11.02 -0.78
N TRP A 90 6.38 11.48 0.48
CA TRP A 90 5.73 12.73 0.90
C TRP A 90 6.19 13.94 0.10
N GLY A 91 7.49 14.06 -0.12
CA GLY A 91 8.04 15.12 -0.97
C GLY A 91 7.47 15.08 -2.39
N MET A 92 7.30 13.88 -2.95
CA MET A 92 6.70 13.69 -4.27
C MET A 92 5.22 14.04 -4.30
N LEU A 93 4.44 13.67 -3.27
CA LEU A 93 3.03 14.05 -3.14
C LEU A 93 2.87 15.57 -3.04
N ALA A 94 3.73 16.24 -2.28
CA ALA A 94 3.74 17.69 -2.18
C ALA A 94 4.06 18.35 -3.53
N GLU A 95 4.96 17.77 -4.34
CA GLU A 95 5.27 18.25 -5.69
C GLU A 95 4.09 18.06 -6.64
N LEU A 96 3.41 16.90 -6.58
CA LEU A 96 2.18 16.67 -7.32
C LEU A 96 1.12 17.72 -6.96
N GLY A 97 0.95 18.03 -5.67
CA GLY A 97 0.04 19.09 -5.21
C GLY A 97 0.38 20.46 -5.79
N ARG A 98 1.68 20.84 -5.79
CA ARG A 98 2.14 22.09 -6.40
C ARG A 98 1.90 22.15 -7.92
N SER A 99 1.86 21.01 -8.59
CA SER A 99 1.53 20.90 -10.02
C SER A 99 0.02 20.80 -10.31
N GLY A 100 -0.84 20.99 -9.29
CA GLY A 100 -2.30 20.93 -9.43
C GLY A 100 -2.90 19.53 -9.29
N ARG A 101 -2.09 18.49 -9.10
CA ARG A 101 -2.57 17.13 -8.91
C ARG A 101 -2.92 16.87 -7.45
N ARG A 102 -4.04 16.20 -7.21
CA ARG A 102 -4.53 15.96 -5.85
C ARG A 102 -4.95 14.52 -5.62
N PRO A 103 -4.63 13.95 -4.46
CA PRO A 103 -5.20 12.68 -4.04
C PRO A 103 -6.69 12.89 -3.72
N VAL A 104 -7.51 11.93 -4.07
CA VAL A 104 -8.96 11.97 -3.80
C VAL A 104 -9.36 10.98 -2.73
N GLU A 105 -8.57 9.92 -2.54
CA GLU A 105 -8.86 8.87 -1.58
C GLU A 105 -7.59 8.01 -1.34
N ILE A 106 -7.50 7.39 -0.16
CA ILE A 106 -6.54 6.33 0.15
C ILE A 106 -7.31 5.01 0.26
N GLN A 107 -6.85 3.99 -0.47
CA GLN A 107 -7.36 2.63 -0.42
C GLN A 107 -6.34 1.74 0.28
N ILE A 108 -6.72 1.13 1.39
CA ILE A 108 -5.90 0.18 2.13
C ILE A 108 -6.41 -1.22 1.82
N HIS A 109 -5.59 -2.03 1.13
CA HIS A 109 -5.94 -3.40 0.78
C HIS A 109 -5.35 -4.42 1.76
N GLN A 110 -4.08 -4.27 2.09
CA GLN A 110 -3.39 -5.10 3.06
C GLN A 110 -2.20 -4.33 3.62
N LEU A 111 -2.01 -4.39 4.93
CA LEU A 111 -0.88 -3.74 5.62
C LEU A 111 0.20 -4.72 6.05
N GLN A 112 0.08 -5.99 5.71
CA GLN A 112 1.10 -6.99 6.00
C GLN A 112 2.46 -6.55 5.43
N SER A 113 3.51 -6.68 6.22
CA SER A 113 4.87 -6.26 5.89
C SER A 113 5.13 -4.74 5.84
N PHE A 114 4.13 -3.89 6.03
CA PHE A 114 4.36 -2.48 6.30
C PHE A 114 4.80 -2.26 7.75
N ALA A 115 5.65 -1.28 7.99
CA ALA A 115 5.86 -0.73 9.32
C ALA A 115 4.69 0.23 9.64
N LEU A 116 3.83 -0.16 10.57
CA LEU A 116 2.56 0.54 10.84
C LEU A 116 2.75 1.99 11.29
N ASP A 117 3.84 2.31 12.00
CA ASP A 117 4.16 3.68 12.39
C ASP A 117 4.29 4.59 11.15
N TYR A 118 4.99 4.13 10.11
CA TYR A 118 5.10 4.89 8.86
C TYR A 118 3.77 4.99 8.11
N VAL A 119 2.92 3.98 8.20
CA VAL A 119 1.57 4.04 7.61
C VAL A 119 0.72 5.06 8.35
N ALA A 120 0.75 5.06 9.70
CA ALA A 120 0.02 6.04 10.50
C ALA A 120 0.45 7.47 10.19
N ASP A 121 1.76 7.73 10.15
CA ASP A 121 2.32 9.03 9.77
C ASP A 121 1.89 9.43 8.34
N PHE A 122 1.88 8.47 7.41
CA PHE A 122 1.46 8.69 6.04
C PHE A 122 -0.02 9.09 5.95
N LEU A 123 -0.90 8.39 6.66
CA LEU A 123 -2.32 8.70 6.69
C LEU A 123 -2.59 10.06 7.33
N ALA A 124 -1.85 10.41 8.39
CA ALA A 124 -1.97 11.73 9.04
C ALA A 124 -1.51 12.87 8.13
N ALA A 125 -0.51 12.63 7.26
CA ALA A 125 0.04 13.64 6.36
C ALA A 125 -0.83 13.87 5.10
N VAL A 126 -1.75 12.96 4.76
CA VAL A 126 -2.58 13.01 3.55
C VAL A 126 -4.06 13.01 3.95
N PRO A 127 -4.66 14.18 4.24
CA PRO A 127 -6.02 14.28 4.81
C PRO A 127 -7.11 14.11 3.73
N VAL A 128 -7.25 12.88 3.23
CA VAL A 128 -8.31 12.49 2.30
C VAL A 128 -9.08 11.28 2.86
N PRO A 129 -10.29 10.98 2.36
CA PRO A 129 -11.03 9.79 2.78
C PRO A 129 -10.20 8.51 2.67
N VAL A 130 -10.27 7.65 3.69
CA VAL A 130 -9.60 6.35 3.72
C VAL A 130 -10.64 5.25 3.60
N LYS A 131 -10.44 4.35 2.66
CA LYS A 131 -11.25 3.13 2.48
C LYS A 131 -10.40 1.90 2.81
N LEU A 132 -10.91 1.07 3.69
CA LEU A 132 -10.29 -0.21 4.02
C LEU A 132 -10.99 -1.35 3.26
N PHE A 133 -10.23 -2.10 2.47
CA PHE A 133 -10.70 -3.27 1.74
C PHE A 133 -10.28 -4.54 2.49
N LEU A 134 -11.25 -5.30 2.95
CA LEU A 134 -10.99 -6.54 3.68
C LEU A 134 -10.86 -7.69 2.69
N HIS A 135 -9.64 -8.07 2.37
CA HIS A 135 -9.33 -9.24 1.52
C HIS A 135 -9.04 -10.50 2.34
N ASP A 136 -8.69 -10.32 3.60
CA ASP A 136 -8.37 -11.37 4.55
C ASP A 136 -8.67 -10.89 5.98
N TYR A 137 -8.31 -11.70 6.96
CA TYR A 137 -8.56 -11.40 8.37
C TYR A 137 -7.40 -10.68 9.06
N TYR A 138 -6.40 -10.15 8.34
CA TYR A 138 -5.22 -9.54 8.94
C TYR A 138 -5.54 -8.37 9.87
N THR A 139 -6.61 -7.64 9.63
CA THR A 139 -7.07 -6.54 10.50
C THR A 139 -7.54 -6.98 11.88
N VAL A 140 -7.90 -8.24 12.04
CA VAL A 140 -8.39 -8.83 13.29
C VAL A 140 -7.57 -10.04 13.75
N CYS A 141 -6.72 -10.57 12.89
CA CYS A 141 -5.89 -11.74 13.16
C CYS A 141 -4.49 -11.58 12.56
N PRO A 142 -3.42 -11.53 13.38
CA PRO A 142 -2.05 -11.40 12.88
C PRO A 142 -1.64 -12.49 11.88
N GLY A 143 -2.24 -13.70 12.00
CA GLY A 143 -2.02 -14.80 11.05
C GLY A 143 -2.86 -14.71 9.77
N ALA A 144 -3.72 -13.70 9.63
CA ALA A 144 -4.61 -13.46 8.48
C ALA A 144 -5.61 -14.59 8.14
N HIS A 145 -5.58 -15.70 8.88
CA HIS A 145 -6.36 -16.92 8.56
C HIS A 145 -7.34 -17.36 9.66
N LEU A 146 -7.35 -16.65 10.79
CA LEU A 146 -8.10 -17.06 11.99
C LEU A 146 -7.77 -18.49 12.45
N LEU A 147 -6.53 -18.94 12.25
CA LEU A 147 -6.07 -20.26 12.63
C LEU A 147 -5.03 -20.18 13.75
N LYS A 148 -5.30 -20.85 14.86
CA LYS A 148 -4.33 -21.08 15.93
C LYS A 148 -3.34 -22.15 15.49
N ASN A 149 -2.03 -21.81 15.53
CA ASN A 149 -0.95 -22.72 15.08
C ASN A 149 -1.14 -23.24 13.65
N GLY A 150 -1.79 -22.46 12.78
CA GLY A 150 -2.05 -22.85 11.40
C GLY A 150 -2.99 -24.04 11.20
N LYS A 151 -3.66 -24.53 12.25
CA LYS A 151 -4.44 -25.77 12.21
C LYS A 151 -5.88 -25.65 12.69
N THR A 152 -6.12 -24.92 13.77
CA THR A 152 -7.43 -24.90 14.43
C THR A 152 -8.06 -23.51 14.28
N TYR A 153 -9.30 -23.46 13.82
CA TYR A 153 -10.06 -22.21 13.73
C TYR A 153 -10.23 -21.55 15.10
N CYS A 154 -9.88 -20.29 15.20
CA CYS A 154 -9.93 -19.53 16.46
C CYS A 154 -11.35 -19.19 16.93
N GLY A 155 -12.33 -19.26 16.02
CA GLY A 155 -13.69 -18.81 16.31
C GLY A 155 -13.83 -17.27 16.34
N PRO A 156 -15.07 -16.77 16.48
CA PRO A 156 -15.34 -15.34 16.63
C PRO A 156 -15.05 -14.85 18.07
N GLU A 157 -14.76 -15.75 19.00
CA GLU A 157 -14.46 -15.42 20.37
C GLU A 157 -13.08 -14.76 20.47
N LYS A 158 -12.99 -13.77 21.38
CA LYS A 158 -11.83 -12.89 21.58
C LYS A 158 -10.50 -13.62 21.41
N PRO A 159 -9.57 -13.11 20.62
CA PRO A 159 -8.22 -13.63 20.61
C PRO A 159 -7.68 -13.54 22.04
N SER A 160 -7.51 -14.68 22.70
CA SER A 160 -6.90 -14.73 24.02
C SER A 160 -5.46 -14.27 23.85
N GLU A 161 -5.10 -13.19 24.54
CA GLU A 161 -3.76 -12.65 24.58
C GLU A 161 -2.73 -13.79 24.72
N GLY A 162 -1.74 -13.84 23.83
CA GLY A 162 -0.63 -14.77 23.88
C GLY A 162 -0.81 -16.10 23.14
N LYS A 163 -1.86 -16.33 22.35
CA LYS A 163 -2.08 -17.61 21.63
C LYS A 163 -2.02 -17.54 20.11
N CYS A 164 -1.73 -16.37 19.55
CA CYS A 164 -1.46 -16.21 18.12
C CYS A 164 0.06 -16.23 17.89
N SER A 165 0.61 -17.37 17.60
CA SER A 165 2.00 -17.52 17.15
C SER A 165 2.03 -18.07 15.73
#